data_6005a5adaa1421329b4f7fd8e5a02934
#
_entry.id   6005a5adaa1421329b4f7fd8e5a02934
#
_cell.length_a   1.000
_cell.length_b   1.000
_cell.length_c   1.000
_cell.angle_alpha   90.00
_cell.angle_beta   90.00
_cell.angle_gamma   90.00
#
_symmetry.space_group_name_H-M   'P 1'
#
loop_
_entity.id
_entity.type
_entity.pdbx_description
1 polymer ?
#
loop_
_entity_poly.entity_id
_entity_poly.type
_entity_poly.pdbx_seq_one_letter_code
_entity_poly.pdbx_strand_id
1 'polypeptide(L)'
;MHELSIATQLLELVAEAAARHNLRRVNRLRLVIGALGNVVPEALEFAFYAAGEGTVAAGARLEIVQVPIAVRCNACGAESTLEDFAFLCGACGALDVEVLRGNELYLDSVEGEENNGTGAADG
;
A
#
# COMPACT_ATOMS: atom_id res chain seq x y z
N MET A 1 -13.06 -9.91 3.28
CA MET A 1 -13.41 -8.50 3.28
C MET A 1 -12.36 -7.60 3.83
N HIS A 2 -11.15 -8.14 4.04
CA HIS A 2 -10.11 -7.25 4.54
C HIS A 2 -9.70 -6.21 3.51
N GLU A 3 -9.96 -6.41 2.22
CA GLU A 3 -9.70 -5.37 1.21
C GLU A 3 -10.53 -4.13 1.47
N LEU A 4 -11.77 -4.30 1.91
CA LEU A 4 -12.59 -3.14 2.23
C LEU A 4 -12.08 -2.42 3.46
N SER A 5 -11.63 -3.15 4.48
CA SER A 5 -11.02 -2.55 5.66
C SER A 5 -9.78 -1.76 5.30
N ILE A 6 -8.94 -2.33 4.43
CA ILE A 6 -7.73 -1.66 3.98
C ILE A 6 -8.09 -0.41 3.19
N ALA A 7 -9.09 -0.50 2.31
CA ALA A 7 -9.52 0.66 1.53
C ALA A 7 -10.00 1.78 2.43
N THR A 8 -10.76 1.45 3.49
CA THR A 8 -11.26 2.44 4.42
C THR A 8 -10.11 3.11 5.17
N GLN A 9 -9.16 2.33 5.67
CA GLN A 9 -7.99 2.88 6.33
C GLN A 9 -7.18 3.75 5.38
N LEU A 10 -7.04 3.32 4.15
CA LEU A 10 -6.29 4.06 3.15
C LEU A 10 -6.95 5.41 2.86
N LEU A 11 -8.28 5.44 2.78
CA LEU A 11 -8.99 6.69 2.58
C LEU A 11 -8.77 7.67 3.72
N GLU A 12 -8.69 7.17 4.95
CA GLU A 12 -8.39 8.01 6.09
C GLU A 12 -6.99 8.60 6.00
N LEU A 13 -6.01 7.78 5.61
CA LEU A 13 -4.64 8.25 5.44
C LEU A 13 -4.54 9.28 4.32
N VAL A 14 -5.27 9.06 3.24
CA VAL A 14 -5.29 9.98 2.11
C VAL A 14 -5.92 11.31 2.53
N ALA A 15 -7.00 11.26 3.29
CA ALA A 15 -7.65 12.48 3.77
C ALA A 15 -6.71 13.28 4.67
N GLU A 16 -5.97 12.60 5.55
CA GLU A 16 -5.00 13.27 6.41
C GLU A 16 -3.87 13.89 5.60
N ALA A 17 -3.36 13.16 4.62
CA ALA A 17 -2.28 13.66 3.78
C ALA A 17 -2.75 14.87 2.97
N ALA A 18 -3.98 14.81 2.43
CA ALA A 18 -4.53 15.90 1.66
C ALA A 18 -4.67 17.15 2.54
N ALA A 19 -5.11 16.98 3.79
CA ALA A 19 -5.23 18.11 4.69
C ALA A 19 -3.87 18.72 5.00
N ARG A 20 -2.86 17.87 5.28
CA ARG A 20 -1.52 18.38 5.59
C ARG A 20 -0.90 19.13 4.44
N HIS A 21 -1.17 18.70 3.21
CA HIS A 21 -0.56 19.28 2.02
C HIS A 21 -1.50 20.25 1.31
N ASN A 22 -2.62 20.56 1.93
CA ASN A 22 -3.60 21.54 1.40
C ASN A 22 -4.08 21.15 0.01
N LEU A 23 -4.41 19.87 -0.17
CA LEU A 23 -4.95 19.39 -1.44
C LEU A 23 -6.47 19.40 -1.38
N ARG A 24 -7.10 19.91 -2.43
CA ARG A 24 -8.55 19.85 -2.55
C ARG A 24 -9.02 18.59 -3.22
N ARG A 25 -8.10 17.91 -3.92
CA ARG A 25 -8.41 16.69 -4.65
C ARG A 25 -7.15 15.86 -4.80
N VAL A 26 -7.30 14.55 -4.64
CA VAL A 26 -6.21 13.62 -4.87
C VAL A 26 -6.46 12.96 -6.22
N ASN A 27 -5.46 13.01 -7.09
CA ASN A 27 -5.57 12.44 -8.44
C ASN A 27 -4.93 11.06 -8.51
N ARG A 28 -3.92 10.81 -7.69
CA ARG A 28 -3.15 9.59 -7.77
C ARG A 28 -2.49 9.34 -6.42
N LEU A 29 -2.38 8.07 -6.05
CA LEU A 29 -1.67 7.69 -4.83
C LEU A 29 -1.01 6.34 -5.06
N ARG A 30 0.05 6.10 -4.28
CA ARG A 30 0.79 4.85 -4.34
C ARG A 30 0.77 4.18 -2.98
N LEU A 31 0.32 2.93 -2.95
CA LEU A 31 0.29 2.11 -1.76
C LEU A 31 1.33 1.01 -1.88
N VAL A 32 2.14 0.84 -0.85
CA VAL A 32 3.09 -0.28 -0.78
C VAL A 32 2.50 -1.33 0.13
N ILE A 33 2.38 -2.55 -0.36
CA ILE A 33 1.75 -3.62 0.40
C ILE A 33 2.57 -4.90 0.26
N GLY A 34 2.84 -5.55 1.38
CA GLY A 34 3.60 -6.78 1.38
C GLY A 34 2.74 -7.99 1.05
N ALA A 35 3.35 -8.99 0.46
CA ALA A 35 2.63 -10.20 0.03
C ALA A 35 2.04 -10.99 1.20
N LEU A 36 2.58 -10.81 2.43
CA LEU A 36 2.03 -11.49 3.59
C LEU A 36 0.58 -11.08 3.89
N GLY A 37 0.16 -9.90 3.44
CA GLY A 37 -1.22 -9.46 3.66
C GLY A 37 -2.23 -10.23 2.83
N ASN A 38 -1.78 -10.95 1.82
CA ASN A 38 -2.63 -11.76 0.95
C ASN A 38 -3.79 -10.95 0.37
N VAL A 39 -3.50 -9.72 -0.03
CA VAL A 39 -4.50 -8.82 -0.59
C VAL A 39 -4.57 -9.03 -2.09
N VAL A 40 -5.77 -9.11 -2.61
CA VAL A 40 -6.00 -9.20 -4.05
C VAL A 40 -6.03 -7.77 -4.59
N PRO A 41 -5.04 -7.36 -5.41
CA PRO A 41 -4.95 -5.95 -5.84
C PRO A 41 -6.20 -5.43 -6.53
N GLU A 42 -6.80 -6.24 -7.40
CA GLU A 42 -8.00 -5.80 -8.12
C GLU A 42 -9.17 -5.56 -7.16
N ALA A 43 -9.29 -6.42 -6.14
CA ALA A 43 -10.35 -6.24 -5.14
C ALA A 43 -10.12 -4.99 -4.31
N LEU A 44 -8.87 -4.71 -3.98
CA LEU A 44 -8.54 -3.50 -3.23
C LEU A 44 -8.81 -2.26 -4.07
N GLU A 45 -8.42 -2.28 -5.33
CA GLU A 45 -8.68 -1.16 -6.24
C GLU A 45 -10.17 -0.87 -6.34
N PHE A 46 -10.96 -1.93 -6.51
CA PHE A 46 -12.41 -1.76 -6.62
C PHE A 46 -13.00 -1.19 -5.34
N ALA A 47 -12.59 -1.74 -4.18
CA ALA A 47 -13.09 -1.28 -2.88
C ALA A 47 -12.70 0.18 -2.65
N PHE A 48 -11.48 0.55 -3.00
CA PHE A 48 -11.02 1.91 -2.82
C PHE A 48 -11.80 2.88 -3.72
N TYR A 49 -12.00 2.49 -4.97
CA TYR A 49 -12.74 3.33 -5.91
C TYR A 49 -14.16 3.55 -5.43
N ALA A 50 -14.84 2.48 -5.01
CA ALA A 50 -16.22 2.58 -4.57
C ALA A 50 -16.35 3.39 -3.29
N ALA A 51 -15.48 3.14 -2.32
CA ALA A 51 -15.54 3.83 -1.03
C ALA A 51 -15.06 5.29 -1.13
N GLY A 52 -14.29 5.60 -2.16
CA GLY A 52 -13.75 6.96 -2.32
C GLY A 52 -14.73 7.97 -2.88
N GLU A 53 -15.89 7.54 -3.34
CA GLU A 53 -16.86 8.48 -3.89
C GLU A 53 -17.33 9.45 -2.81
N GLY A 54 -17.40 10.72 -3.18
CA GLY A 54 -17.79 11.75 -2.21
C GLY A 54 -16.65 12.20 -1.31
N THR A 55 -15.44 11.71 -1.52
CA THR A 55 -14.28 12.10 -0.71
C THR A 55 -13.27 12.84 -1.59
N VAL A 56 -12.20 13.32 -0.96
CA VAL A 56 -11.11 13.99 -1.67
C VAL A 56 -10.43 13.04 -2.66
N ALA A 57 -10.60 11.74 -2.48
CA ALA A 57 -9.99 10.72 -3.33
C ALA A 57 -10.91 10.21 -4.44
N ALA A 58 -12.05 10.86 -4.65
CA ALA A 58 -12.99 10.42 -5.69
C ALA A 58 -12.31 10.40 -7.07
N GLY A 59 -12.35 9.27 -7.75
CA GLY A 59 -11.74 9.12 -9.06
C GLY A 59 -10.23 9.02 -9.05
N ALA A 60 -9.60 8.98 -7.88
CA ALA A 60 -8.14 8.90 -7.79
C ALA A 60 -7.64 7.57 -8.31
N ARG A 61 -6.46 7.60 -8.92
CA ARG A 61 -5.83 6.39 -9.42
C ARG A 61 -4.99 5.78 -8.31
N LEU A 62 -5.27 4.55 -7.97
CA LEU A 62 -4.52 3.81 -6.95
C LEU A 62 -3.46 2.94 -7.63
N GLU A 63 -2.20 3.21 -7.31
CA GLU A 63 -1.10 2.35 -7.72
C GLU A 63 -0.75 1.44 -6.55
N ILE A 64 -0.62 0.15 -6.81
CA ILE A 64 -0.27 -0.79 -5.76
C ILE A 64 1.10 -1.38 -6.10
N VAL A 65 2.05 -1.20 -5.17
CA VAL A 65 3.37 -1.80 -5.28
C VAL A 65 3.42 -2.97 -4.31
N GLN A 66 3.64 -4.17 -4.82
CA GLN A 66 3.69 -5.35 -3.97
C GLN A 66 5.13 -5.69 -3.64
N VAL A 67 5.38 -5.96 -2.35
CA VAL A 67 6.70 -6.35 -1.87
C VAL A 67 6.68 -7.85 -1.62
N PRO A 68 7.54 -8.64 -2.29
CA PRO A 68 7.56 -10.09 -2.09
C PRO A 68 8.01 -10.45 -0.68
N ILE A 69 7.66 -11.64 -0.24
CA ILE A 69 8.11 -12.17 1.04
C ILE A 69 9.58 -12.53 0.91
N ALA A 70 10.40 -11.97 1.78
CA ALA A 70 11.82 -12.33 1.84
C ALA A 70 12.13 -12.81 3.25
N VAL A 71 12.93 -13.86 3.34
CA VAL A 71 13.28 -14.49 4.61
C VAL A 71 14.79 -14.68 4.70
N ARG A 72 15.30 -14.75 5.93
CA ARG A 72 16.68 -15.14 6.21
C ARG A 72 16.65 -16.44 7.00
N CYS A 73 17.46 -17.41 6.58
CA CYS A 73 17.54 -18.68 7.27
C CYS A 73 18.41 -18.56 8.51
N ASN A 74 17.89 -18.99 9.66
CA ASN A 74 18.68 -18.99 10.89
C ASN A 74 19.69 -20.14 10.94
N ALA A 75 19.53 -21.14 10.08
CA ALA A 75 20.45 -22.26 10.04
C ALA A 75 21.65 -22.00 9.14
N CYS A 76 21.45 -21.43 7.94
CA CYS A 76 22.57 -21.25 7.01
C CYS A 76 22.85 -19.78 6.67
N GLY A 77 22.01 -18.86 7.10
CA GLY A 77 22.20 -17.42 6.88
C GLY A 77 21.80 -16.92 5.51
N ALA A 78 21.34 -17.79 4.62
CA ALA A 78 20.96 -17.38 3.27
C ALA A 78 19.63 -16.61 3.27
N GLU A 79 19.51 -15.64 2.37
CA GLU A 79 18.26 -14.92 2.18
C GLU A 79 17.57 -15.47 0.94
N SER A 80 16.25 -15.57 1.01
CA SER A 80 15.45 -16.12 -0.07
C SER A 80 14.19 -15.29 -0.24
N THR A 81 13.74 -15.14 -1.50
CA THR A 81 12.44 -14.54 -1.80
C THR A 81 11.47 -15.70 -2.06
N LEU A 82 10.31 -15.66 -1.40
CA LEU A 82 9.32 -16.72 -1.50
C LEU A 82 8.19 -16.27 -2.42
N GLU A 83 7.74 -17.20 -3.25
CA GLU A 83 6.64 -16.89 -4.17
C GLU A 83 5.28 -17.27 -3.60
N ASP A 84 5.28 -18.03 -2.52
CA ASP A 84 4.04 -18.44 -1.87
C ASP A 84 4.28 -18.46 -0.37
N PHE A 85 3.37 -19.09 0.37
CA PHE A 85 3.45 -19.10 1.83
C PHE A 85 4.20 -20.31 2.37
N ALA A 86 5.03 -20.95 1.56
CA ALA A 86 5.88 -22.04 2.03
C ALA A 86 7.13 -21.44 2.66
N PHE A 87 7.13 -21.27 3.96
CA PHE A 87 8.19 -20.58 4.68
C PHE A 87 9.34 -21.55 4.95
N LEU A 88 10.25 -21.64 3.99
CA LEU A 88 11.44 -22.44 4.17
C LEU A 88 12.60 -21.79 3.43
N CYS A 89 13.82 -22.16 3.80
CA CYS A 89 15.00 -21.63 3.16
C CYS A 89 15.14 -22.18 1.75
N GLY A 90 15.33 -21.29 0.78
CA GLY A 90 15.52 -21.69 -0.61
C GLY A 90 16.84 -22.39 -0.86
N ALA A 91 17.82 -22.25 0.04
CA ALA A 91 19.13 -22.85 -0.12
C ALA A 91 19.27 -24.18 0.59
N CYS A 92 18.79 -24.30 1.84
CA CYS A 92 18.99 -25.52 2.61
C CYS A 92 17.70 -26.22 3.02
N GLY A 93 16.54 -25.62 2.77
CA GLY A 93 15.25 -26.22 3.08
C GLY A 93 14.85 -26.18 4.54
N ALA A 94 15.62 -25.52 5.40
CA ALA A 94 15.26 -25.42 6.82
C ALA A 94 13.99 -24.58 6.99
N LEU A 95 13.21 -24.91 8.03
CA LEU A 95 11.98 -24.18 8.33
C LEU A 95 12.22 -23.01 9.30
N ASP A 96 13.42 -22.93 9.88
CA ASP A 96 13.73 -21.89 10.85
C ASP A 96 14.17 -20.63 10.10
N VAL A 97 13.20 -19.85 9.67
CA VAL A 97 13.46 -18.64 8.89
C VAL A 97 12.81 -17.43 9.56
N GLU A 98 13.40 -16.27 9.29
CA GLU A 98 12.94 -15.00 9.82
C GLU A 98 12.47 -14.15 8.67
N VAL A 99 11.31 -13.52 8.79
CA VAL A 99 10.77 -12.68 7.73
C VAL A 99 11.49 -11.33 7.74
N LEU A 100 12.06 -10.96 6.60
CA LEU A 100 12.74 -9.69 6.44
C LEU A 100 11.84 -8.64 5.80
N ARG A 101 11.02 -9.04 4.83
CA ARG A 101 10.12 -8.16 4.08
C ARG A 101 8.88 -8.94 3.70
N GLY A 102 7.82 -8.20 3.37
CA GLY A 102 6.59 -8.82 2.91
C GLY A 102 5.38 -8.47 3.76
N ASN A 103 5.58 -7.69 4.83
CA ASN A 103 4.48 -7.30 5.70
C ASN A 103 4.22 -5.80 5.68
N GLU A 104 4.68 -5.12 4.64
CA GLU A 104 4.49 -3.67 4.52
C GLU A 104 3.04 -3.32 4.26
N LEU A 105 2.63 -2.17 4.76
CA LEU A 105 1.34 -1.57 4.42
C LEU A 105 1.46 -0.09 4.72
N TYR A 106 1.77 0.71 3.70
CA TYR A 106 1.88 2.16 3.93
C TYR A 106 1.61 2.93 2.65
N LEU A 107 1.15 4.16 2.84
CA LEU A 107 0.92 5.09 1.76
C LEU A 107 2.25 5.74 1.42
N ASP A 108 2.73 5.48 0.21
CA ASP A 108 4.04 5.94 -0.23
C ASP A 108 4.01 7.36 -0.77
N SER A 109 2.99 7.68 -1.56
CA SER A 109 2.89 9.02 -2.15
C SER A 109 1.46 9.35 -2.50
N VAL A 110 1.19 10.66 -2.54
CA VAL A 110 -0.11 11.21 -2.91
C VAL A 110 0.16 12.39 -3.83
N GLU A 111 -0.55 12.43 -4.97
CA GLU A 111 -0.47 13.55 -5.90
C GLU A 111 -1.86 14.13 -6.08
N GLY A 112 -1.96 15.43 -6.10
CA GLY A 112 -3.26 16.05 -6.23
C GLY A 112 -3.17 17.52 -6.56
N GLU A 113 -4.35 18.17 -6.52
CA GLU A 113 -4.49 19.59 -6.83
C GLU A 113 -4.58 20.36 -5.54
N GLU A 114 -3.78 21.42 -5.43
CA GLU A 114 -3.77 22.22 -4.23
C GLU A 114 -4.99 23.13 -4.17
N ASN A 115 -5.42 23.39 -2.95
CA ASN A 115 -6.39 24.42 -2.74
C ASN A 115 -5.74 25.73 -3.07
N ASN A 116 -6.35 26.45 -3.99
CA ASN A 116 -5.72 27.54 -4.33
C ASN A 116 -6.09 28.71 -3.74
N GLY A 117 -6.42 28.45 -3.21
CA GLY A 117 -6.56 29.52 -2.88
C GLY A 117 -5.57 30.27 -3.41
N THR A 118 -5.09 29.66 -3.77
CA THR A 118 -4.53 30.05 -3.86
C THR A 118 -4.17 30.45 -4.31
N GLY A 119 -4.36 30.14 -4.66
CA GLY A 119 -3.96 30.47 -5.09
C GLY A 119 -3.86 31.17 -5.38
N ALA A 120 -3.95 31.17 -5.29
CA ALA A 120 -3.87 31.66 -5.56
C ALA A 120 -3.91 32.27 -5.89
N ALA A 121 -4.01 32.18 -5.81
CA ALA A 121 -4.05 32.57 -6.11
C ALA A 121 -3.88 33.15 -6.36
N ASP A 122 -3.73 33.04 -6.32
CA ASP A 122 -3.60 33.39 -6.52
C ASP A 122 -3.57 33.85 -6.62
N GLY A 123 -3.64 33.79 -6.77
CA GLY A 123 -3.61 34.03 -6.96
C GLY A 123 -3.65 34.30 -7.13
#